data_a422ec1dbb5ac96f6da4ed521381d991
#
_entry.id   a422ec1dbb5ac96f6da4ed521381d991
#
_cell.length_a   1.000
_cell.length_b   1.000
_cell.length_c   1.000
_cell.angle_alpha   90.00
_cell.angle_beta   90.00
_cell.angle_gamma   90.00
#
_symmetry.space_group_name_H-M   'P 1'
#
loop_
_entity.id
_entity.type
_entity.pdbx_description
1 polymer ?
#
loop_
_entity_poly.entity_id
_entity_poly.type
_entity_poly.pdbx_seq_one_letter_code
_entity_poly.pdbx_strand_id
1 'polypeptide(L)'
;MKTIKRGRMALGLSASLAGMSLPWIASAATPAGAPTAADFSRCAGCHSTQAGQNKIGPSLAGVFGHASGSVPGYNYSAAMKNAHLTWDAPTLDKFLQNPGGLVHGTKMFASVPDADTRRRVIAYLKSLQPQTGSSK
;
A
#
# COMPACT_ATOMS: atom_id res chain seq x y z
N MET A 1 37.55 -47.35 -74.53
CA MET A 1 37.06 -45.95 -74.55
C MET A 1 35.96 -45.82 -73.55
N LYS A 2 36.23 -45.22 -72.33
CA LYS A 2 35.24 -45.04 -71.27
C LYS A 2 35.14 -43.54 -70.97
N THR A 3 33.98 -42.99 -71.28
CA THR A 3 33.65 -41.58 -71.11
C THR A 3 33.26 -41.31 -69.69
N ILE A 4 34.00 -40.48 -68.96
CA ILE A 4 33.72 -40.12 -67.61
C ILE A 4 32.84 -38.86 -67.63
N LYS A 5 31.57 -38.97 -67.17
CA LYS A 5 30.68 -37.84 -66.93
C LYS A 5 30.98 -37.21 -65.56
N ARG A 6 31.44 -35.97 -65.60
CA ARG A 6 31.59 -35.14 -64.36
C ARG A 6 30.24 -34.61 -63.90
N GLY A 7 29.74 -35.14 -62.78
CA GLY A 7 28.61 -34.58 -62.10
C GLY A 7 28.98 -33.31 -61.31
N ARG A 8 28.28 -32.21 -61.62
CA ARG A 8 28.44 -30.94 -60.89
C ARG A 8 27.61 -31.07 -59.61
N MET A 9 28.29 -31.07 -58.50
CA MET A 9 27.68 -31.01 -57.17
C MET A 9 27.41 -29.56 -56.82
N ALA A 10 26.13 -29.15 -56.81
CA ALA A 10 25.73 -27.83 -56.37
C ALA A 10 25.63 -27.84 -54.82
N LEU A 11 26.52 -27.13 -54.16
CA LEU A 11 26.39 -26.86 -52.72
C LEU A 11 25.31 -25.80 -52.52
N GLY A 12 24.14 -26.21 -52.06
CA GLY A 12 23.12 -25.29 -51.54
C GLY A 12 23.49 -24.86 -50.13
N LEU A 13 23.93 -23.62 -50.00
CA LEU A 13 24.10 -22.99 -48.68
C LEU A 13 22.72 -22.57 -48.18
N SER A 14 22.12 -23.38 -47.34
CA SER A 14 20.90 -22.99 -46.59
C SER A 14 21.30 -22.17 -45.36
N ALA A 15 21.18 -20.86 -45.46
CA ALA A 15 21.34 -19.98 -44.33
C ALA A 15 20.09 -20.06 -43.43
N SER A 16 20.16 -20.84 -42.36
CA SER A 16 19.15 -20.85 -41.32
C SER A 16 19.28 -19.59 -40.46
N LEU A 17 18.39 -18.63 -40.69
CA LEU A 17 18.20 -17.50 -39.79
C LEU A 17 17.55 -18.02 -38.52
N ALA A 18 18.35 -18.32 -37.51
CA ALA A 18 17.87 -18.56 -36.17
C ALA A 18 17.30 -17.23 -35.61
N GLY A 19 15.98 -17.09 -35.63
CA GLY A 19 15.29 -16.01 -35.01
C GLY A 19 15.50 -16.06 -33.47
N MET A 20 16.37 -15.21 -32.97
CA MET A 20 16.47 -14.95 -31.51
C MET A 20 15.21 -14.24 -31.04
N SER A 21 14.23 -15.01 -30.62
CA SER A 21 13.10 -14.49 -29.86
C SER A 21 13.60 -14.01 -28.52
N LEU A 22 13.84 -12.71 -28.38
CA LEU A 22 14.08 -12.08 -27.07
C LEU A 22 12.83 -12.29 -26.23
N PRO A 23 12.93 -12.89 -25.02
CA PRO A 23 11.80 -12.92 -24.11
C PRO A 23 11.48 -11.46 -23.76
N TRP A 24 10.28 -11.03 -24.12
CA TRP A 24 9.71 -9.78 -23.62
C TRP A 24 9.57 -9.96 -22.11
N ILE A 25 10.51 -9.45 -21.35
CA ILE A 25 10.36 -9.30 -19.92
C ILE A 25 9.25 -8.28 -19.77
N ALA A 26 8.03 -8.77 -19.56
CA ALA A 26 6.94 -7.95 -19.09
C ALA A 26 7.40 -7.39 -17.74
N SER A 27 7.89 -6.16 -17.76
CA SER A 27 8.14 -5.39 -16.56
C SER A 27 6.78 -5.32 -15.89
N ALA A 28 6.55 -6.15 -14.87
CA ALA A 28 5.39 -6.02 -14.01
C ALA A 28 5.51 -4.63 -13.40
N ALA A 29 4.82 -3.66 -14.00
CA ALA A 29 4.65 -2.36 -13.41
C ALA A 29 4.03 -2.62 -12.04
N THR A 30 4.80 -2.45 -10.98
CA THR A 30 4.28 -2.39 -9.62
C THR A 30 3.14 -1.39 -9.67
N PRO A 31 1.90 -1.78 -9.33
CA PRO A 31 0.81 -0.82 -9.36
C PRO A 31 1.24 0.38 -8.53
N ALA A 32 1.34 1.54 -9.18
CA ALA A 32 1.69 2.78 -8.52
C ALA A 32 0.64 3.00 -7.43
N GLY A 33 1.02 2.75 -6.17
CA GLY A 33 0.13 3.02 -5.06
C GLY A 33 -0.16 1.90 -4.08
N ALA A 34 0.57 0.77 -4.08
CA ALA A 34 0.48 -0.14 -2.93
C ALA A 34 0.87 0.62 -1.65
N PRO A 35 0.03 0.58 -0.59
CA PRO A 35 0.31 1.32 0.64
C PRO A 35 1.57 0.77 1.30
N THR A 36 2.46 1.67 1.74
CA THR A 36 3.75 1.32 2.32
C THR A 36 3.95 1.98 3.68
N ALA A 37 4.89 1.47 4.46
CA ALA A 37 5.30 2.12 5.71
C ALA A 37 5.80 3.57 5.49
N ALA A 38 6.29 3.91 4.30
CA ALA A 38 6.71 5.26 3.95
C ALA A 38 5.54 6.25 3.99
N ASP A 39 4.33 5.82 3.62
CA ASP A 39 3.13 6.66 3.70
C ASP A 39 2.76 7.01 5.15
N PHE A 40 3.19 6.20 6.09
CA PHE A 40 2.99 6.41 7.53
C PHE A 40 4.08 7.28 8.18
N SER A 41 5.15 7.60 7.49
CA SER A 41 6.34 8.27 8.07
C SER A 41 6.01 9.54 8.85
N ARG A 42 5.09 10.39 8.36
CA ARG A 42 4.67 11.62 9.05
C ARG A 42 3.84 11.34 10.32
N CYS A 43 3.25 10.17 10.45
CA CYS A 43 2.45 9.76 11.61
C CYS A 43 3.31 9.06 12.66
N ALA A 44 4.42 8.44 12.26
CA ALA A 44 5.28 7.60 13.08
C ALA A 44 5.93 8.33 14.28
N GLY A 45 6.09 9.65 14.20
CA GLY A 45 6.59 10.47 15.32
C GLY A 45 5.65 10.42 16.54
N CYS A 46 4.34 10.37 16.29
CA CYS A 46 3.33 10.42 17.35
C CYS A 46 2.62 9.07 17.56
N HIS A 47 2.56 8.20 16.56
CA HIS A 47 1.83 6.96 16.60
C HIS A 47 2.74 5.74 16.40
N SER A 48 2.32 4.59 16.93
CA SER A 48 2.88 3.27 16.63
C SER A 48 1.92 2.47 15.76
N THR A 49 2.45 1.51 15.04
CA THR A 49 1.68 0.49 14.32
C THR A 49 1.69 -0.86 15.06
N GLN A 50 2.23 -0.90 16.26
CA GLN A 50 2.26 -2.09 17.10
C GLN A 50 1.17 -2.02 18.16
N ALA A 51 0.42 -3.11 18.31
CA ALA A 51 -0.66 -3.19 19.29
C ALA A 51 -0.12 -2.96 20.72
N GLY A 52 -0.87 -2.19 21.52
CA GLY A 52 -0.49 -1.87 22.89
C GLY A 52 0.62 -0.85 23.07
N GLN A 53 1.27 -0.40 21.98
CA GLN A 53 2.31 0.63 22.06
C GLN A 53 1.76 2.02 21.78
N ASN A 54 1.25 2.67 22.82
CA ASN A 54 0.87 4.07 22.73
C ASN A 54 2.12 4.98 22.85
N LYS A 55 2.11 6.08 22.11
CA LYS A 55 3.10 7.16 22.16
C LYS A 55 2.43 8.47 22.55
N ILE A 56 2.79 9.58 21.92
CA ILE A 56 2.07 10.87 22.04
C ILE A 56 0.61 10.69 21.61
N GLY A 57 0.40 9.94 20.54
CA GLY A 57 -0.91 9.46 20.08
C GLY A 57 -1.12 7.97 20.39
N PRO A 58 -2.34 7.46 20.20
CA PRO A 58 -2.64 6.04 20.39
C PRO A 58 -1.95 5.18 19.34
N SER A 59 -1.78 3.89 19.63
CA SER A 59 -1.43 2.90 18.62
C SER A 59 -2.49 2.88 17.52
N LEU A 60 -2.05 2.80 16.26
CA LEU A 60 -2.93 2.68 15.10
C LEU A 60 -3.00 1.24 14.55
N ALA A 61 -2.42 0.28 15.28
CA ALA A 61 -2.59 -1.14 14.97
C ALA A 61 -4.07 -1.51 14.97
N GLY A 62 -4.59 -1.96 13.84
CA GLY A 62 -5.98 -2.37 13.70
C GLY A 62 -7.02 -1.25 13.87
N VAL A 63 -6.64 0.02 13.78
CA VAL A 63 -7.56 1.16 14.00
C VAL A 63 -8.69 1.23 12.99
N PHE A 64 -8.47 0.77 11.76
CA PHE A 64 -9.49 0.81 10.71
C PHE A 64 -10.72 -0.03 11.11
N GLY A 65 -11.91 0.54 11.00
CA GLY A 65 -13.17 -0.11 11.42
C GLY A 65 -13.48 -0.04 12.92
N HIS A 66 -12.56 0.44 13.74
CA HIS A 66 -12.79 0.58 15.18
C HIS A 66 -13.48 1.92 15.55
N ALA A 67 -14.07 1.95 16.74
CA ALA A 67 -14.72 3.15 17.26
C ALA A 67 -13.66 4.20 17.68
N SER A 68 -14.03 5.48 17.60
CA SER A 68 -13.23 6.57 18.16
C SER A 68 -13.03 6.39 19.67
N GLY A 69 -11.82 6.73 20.16
CA GLY A 69 -11.52 6.65 21.58
C GLY A 69 -11.40 5.24 22.16
N SER A 70 -11.31 4.18 21.33
CA SER A 70 -11.41 2.78 21.77
C SER A 70 -10.08 2.08 22.05
N VAL A 71 -8.92 2.67 21.69
CA VAL A 71 -7.63 2.00 21.93
C VAL A 71 -7.35 1.91 23.43
N PRO A 72 -7.11 0.71 23.97
CA PRO A 72 -6.88 0.53 25.39
C PRO A 72 -5.63 1.28 25.89
N GLY A 73 -5.70 1.78 27.13
CA GLY A 73 -4.56 2.40 27.81
C GLY A 73 -4.15 3.77 27.27
N TYR A 74 -4.85 4.33 26.28
CA TYR A 74 -4.59 5.69 25.81
C TYR A 74 -5.55 6.72 26.44
N ASN A 75 -4.99 7.85 26.89
CA ASN A 75 -5.77 8.93 27.49
C ASN A 75 -6.35 9.88 26.45
N TYR A 76 -7.46 9.50 25.84
CA TYR A 76 -8.19 10.33 24.88
C TYR A 76 -8.82 11.57 25.52
N SER A 77 -9.04 12.63 24.72
CA SER A 77 -9.92 13.73 25.12
C SER A 77 -11.37 13.25 25.29
N ALA A 78 -12.15 13.96 26.13
CA ALA A 78 -13.58 13.71 26.25
C ALA A 78 -14.28 13.81 24.88
N ALA A 79 -13.88 14.79 24.06
CA ALA A 79 -14.41 14.96 22.72
C ALA A 79 -14.21 13.71 21.84
N MET A 80 -13.02 13.11 21.88
CA MET A 80 -12.74 11.92 21.07
C MET A 80 -13.51 10.68 21.56
N LYS A 81 -13.67 10.54 22.89
CA LYS A 81 -14.47 9.45 23.48
C LYS A 81 -15.96 9.57 23.14
N ASN A 82 -16.46 10.80 23.09
CA ASN A 82 -17.88 11.10 22.86
C ASN A 82 -18.20 11.35 21.36
N ALA A 83 -17.23 11.22 20.47
CA ALA A 83 -17.45 11.47 19.04
C ALA A 83 -18.29 10.39 18.36
N HIS A 84 -18.32 9.18 18.93
CA HIS A 84 -19.07 8.03 18.41
C HIS A 84 -18.83 7.75 16.92
N LEU A 85 -17.60 7.99 16.46
CA LEU A 85 -17.21 7.74 15.08
C LEU A 85 -16.72 6.31 14.91
N THR A 86 -16.90 5.77 13.71
CA THR A 86 -16.18 4.58 13.25
C THR A 86 -15.09 5.00 12.28
N TRP A 87 -13.87 4.47 12.45
CA TRP A 87 -12.72 4.81 11.63
C TRP A 87 -12.75 4.08 10.28
N ASP A 88 -13.78 4.30 9.49
CA ASP A 88 -13.85 3.88 8.09
C ASP A 88 -13.09 4.86 7.17
N ALA A 89 -13.00 4.54 5.88
CA ALA A 89 -12.25 5.37 4.95
C ALA A 89 -12.79 6.80 4.82
N PRO A 90 -14.10 7.04 4.69
CA PRO A 90 -14.66 8.40 4.63
C PRO A 90 -14.43 9.20 5.91
N THR A 91 -14.57 8.58 7.07
CA THR A 91 -14.37 9.24 8.37
C THR A 91 -12.91 9.59 8.58
N LEU A 92 -11.99 8.66 8.26
CA LEU A 92 -10.55 8.90 8.31
C LEU A 92 -10.14 10.02 7.35
N ASP A 93 -10.70 10.07 6.14
CA ASP A 93 -10.38 11.14 5.18
C ASP A 93 -10.73 12.51 5.74
N LYS A 94 -11.94 12.68 6.27
CA LYS A 94 -12.40 13.92 6.90
C LYS A 94 -11.56 14.29 8.13
N PHE A 95 -11.27 13.30 8.98
CA PHE A 95 -10.47 13.52 10.18
C PHE A 95 -9.04 13.93 9.86
N LEU A 96 -8.38 13.23 8.94
CA LEU A 96 -7.02 13.56 8.51
C LEU A 96 -6.94 14.89 7.79
N GLN A 97 -7.99 15.30 7.08
CA GLN A 97 -8.05 16.60 6.43
C GLN A 97 -8.11 17.74 7.46
N ASN A 98 -8.97 17.62 8.46
CA ASN A 98 -9.15 18.62 9.51
C ASN A 98 -9.61 17.97 10.82
N PRO A 99 -8.68 17.49 11.66
CA PRO A 99 -9.04 16.80 12.90
C PRO A 99 -9.92 17.63 13.84
N GLY A 100 -9.57 18.89 14.06
CA GLY A 100 -10.32 19.80 14.91
C GLY A 100 -11.69 20.20 14.36
N GLY A 101 -11.84 20.20 13.05
CA GLY A 101 -13.12 20.46 12.38
C GLY A 101 -14.11 19.29 12.53
N LEU A 102 -13.61 18.04 12.54
CA LEU A 102 -14.45 16.88 12.71
C LEU A 102 -14.72 16.57 14.19
N VAL A 103 -13.69 16.69 15.05
CA VAL A 103 -13.79 16.43 16.49
C VAL A 103 -13.25 17.64 17.25
N HIS A 104 -14.14 18.56 17.59
CA HIS A 104 -13.80 19.74 18.40
C HIS A 104 -13.28 19.31 19.78
N GLY A 105 -12.05 19.68 20.10
CA GLY A 105 -11.38 19.25 21.34
C GLY A 105 -10.58 17.96 21.21
N THR A 106 -10.29 17.50 19.98
CA THR A 106 -9.28 16.47 19.77
C THR A 106 -7.89 16.96 20.19
N LYS A 107 -7.05 16.03 20.65
CA LYS A 107 -5.63 16.31 20.95
C LYS A 107 -4.74 16.20 19.71
N MET A 108 -5.26 15.74 18.58
CA MET A 108 -4.53 15.65 17.33
C MET A 108 -4.66 16.94 16.53
N PHE A 109 -3.55 17.64 16.35
CA PHE A 109 -3.51 18.91 15.61
C PHE A 109 -2.92 18.75 14.20
N ALA A 110 -2.24 17.63 13.93
CA ALA A 110 -1.64 17.37 12.64
C ALA A 110 -2.71 17.03 11.58
N SER A 111 -2.66 17.71 10.45
CA SER A 111 -3.53 17.45 9.30
C SER A 111 -2.74 16.97 8.09
N VAL A 112 -3.45 16.34 7.15
CA VAL A 112 -2.92 15.87 5.86
C VAL A 112 -3.76 16.53 4.76
N PRO A 113 -3.41 17.73 4.28
CA PRO A 113 -4.21 18.48 3.30
C PRO A 113 -4.33 17.77 1.94
N ASP A 114 -3.24 17.10 1.52
CA ASP A 114 -3.18 16.44 0.22
C ASP A 114 -4.02 15.16 0.20
N ALA A 115 -4.97 15.10 -0.75
CA ALA A 115 -5.94 14.01 -0.83
C ALA A 115 -5.30 12.68 -1.23
N ASP A 116 -4.27 12.69 -2.08
CA ASP A 116 -3.59 11.48 -2.51
C ASP A 116 -2.79 10.86 -1.36
N THR A 117 -2.14 11.72 -0.58
CA THR A 117 -1.44 11.31 0.65
C THR A 117 -2.43 10.73 1.65
N ARG A 118 -3.61 11.35 1.87
CA ARG A 118 -4.63 10.78 2.76
C ARG A 118 -5.08 9.39 2.30
N ARG A 119 -5.35 9.22 0.99
CA ARG A 119 -5.73 7.90 0.44
C ARG A 119 -4.69 6.83 0.72
N ARG A 120 -3.39 7.14 0.52
CA ARG A 120 -2.29 6.20 0.81
C ARG A 120 -2.19 5.88 2.30
N VAL A 121 -2.27 6.88 3.17
CA VAL A 121 -2.28 6.68 4.63
C VAL A 121 -3.45 5.78 5.05
N ILE A 122 -4.66 6.05 4.57
CA ILE A 122 -5.85 5.26 4.88
C ILE A 122 -5.71 3.82 4.39
N ALA A 123 -5.20 3.62 3.18
CA ALA A 123 -4.93 2.30 2.64
C ALA A 123 -3.89 1.54 3.48
N TYR A 124 -2.85 2.24 3.95
CA TYR A 124 -1.87 1.67 4.87
C TYR A 124 -2.51 1.28 6.21
N LEU A 125 -3.30 2.15 6.83
CA LEU A 125 -4.00 1.83 8.08
C LEU A 125 -4.95 0.63 7.92
N LYS A 126 -5.61 0.52 6.77
CA LYS A 126 -6.44 -0.64 6.45
C LYS A 126 -5.61 -1.93 6.35
N SER A 127 -4.38 -1.87 5.85
CA SER A 127 -3.50 -3.03 5.75
C SER A 127 -2.95 -3.51 7.10
N LEU A 128 -3.04 -2.68 8.15
CA LEU A 128 -2.65 -3.02 9.52
C LEU A 128 -3.71 -3.85 10.27
N GLN A 129 -4.85 -4.14 9.64
CA GLN A 129 -5.83 -5.04 10.21
C GLN A 129 -5.23 -6.44 10.39
N PRO A 130 -5.52 -7.14 11.49
CA PRO A 130 -5.22 -8.56 11.56
C PRO A 130 -5.82 -9.22 10.32
N GLN A 131 -4.99 -9.88 9.53
CA GLN A 131 -5.47 -10.70 8.42
C GLN A 131 -6.32 -11.81 9.05
N THR A 132 -7.63 -11.59 9.17
CA THR A 132 -8.55 -12.67 9.50
C THR A 132 -8.43 -13.68 8.36
N GLY A 133 -7.69 -14.74 8.64
CA GLY A 133 -7.14 -15.65 7.68
C GLY A 133 -8.16 -16.10 6.64
N SER A 134 -7.77 -15.96 5.40
CA SER A 134 -8.22 -16.86 4.36
C SER A 134 -7.60 -18.24 4.63
N SER A 135 -8.11 -18.91 5.66
CA SER A 135 -7.91 -20.35 5.82
C SER A 135 -8.87 -21.02 4.87
N LYS A 136 -8.34 -21.46 3.74
CA LYS A 136 -8.98 -22.47 2.91
C LYS A 136 -8.14 -23.72 2.94
#